data_e940b77b62af58d1ad3c13834aa62426
#
_entry.id   e940b77b62af58d1ad3c13834aa62426
#
_cell.length_a   1.000
_cell.length_b   1.000
_cell.length_c   1.000
_cell.angle_alpha   90.00
_cell.angle_beta   90.00
_cell.angle_gamma   90.00
#
_symmetry.space_group_name_H-M   'P 1'
#
loop_
_entity.id
_entity.type
_entity.pdbx_description
1 polymer ?
#
loop_
_entity_poly.entity_id
_entity_poly.type
_entity_poly.pdbx_seq_one_letter_code
_entity_poly.pdbx_strand_id
1 'polypeptide(L)'
;MRNFLKSILFLFVILTTVLSCTDYDDNPSAIPVQDFIWKGLNYYYLYQPQVPDLNDAKFANQSDLDNYLASFASPEALFESLIYDRKNTDKYSVLFSNYNQLEQLLQGTSKNNGVEYGLTYKTGSTTEIFGWVKYIMPNSD
;
A
#
# COMPACT_ATOMS: atom_id res chain seq x y z
N MET A 1 47.82 26.80 -26.73
CA MET A 1 47.52 25.35 -26.60
C MET A 1 47.17 24.96 -25.16
N ARG A 2 47.94 25.27 -24.12
CA ARG A 2 47.69 24.84 -22.72
C ARG A 2 46.39 25.36 -22.13
N ASN A 3 45.94 26.57 -22.47
CA ASN A 3 44.67 27.13 -21.98
C ASN A 3 43.45 26.57 -22.74
N PHE A 4 43.61 26.25 -24.01
CA PHE A 4 42.60 25.62 -24.83
C PHE A 4 42.30 24.19 -24.36
N LEU A 5 43.32 23.44 -23.99
CA LEU A 5 43.19 22.09 -23.43
C LEU A 5 42.47 22.09 -22.08
N LYS A 6 42.76 23.09 -21.22
CA LYS A 6 42.06 23.26 -19.94
C LYS A 6 40.57 23.61 -20.12
N SER A 7 40.27 24.44 -21.15
CA SER A 7 38.85 24.78 -21.44
C SER A 7 38.06 23.60 -21.95
N ILE A 8 38.65 22.73 -22.76
CA ILE A 8 38.04 21.48 -23.24
C ILE A 8 37.82 20.51 -22.08
N LEU A 9 38.80 20.37 -21.19
CA LEU A 9 38.68 19.49 -20.01
C LEU A 9 37.57 19.97 -19.08
N PHE A 10 37.44 21.27 -18.87
CA PHE A 10 36.37 21.85 -18.03
C PHE A 10 35.00 21.67 -18.65
N LEU A 11 34.88 21.81 -19.98
CA LEU A 11 33.64 21.56 -20.70
C LEU A 11 33.21 20.08 -20.62
N PHE A 12 34.19 19.17 -20.69
CA PHE A 12 33.93 17.72 -20.57
C PHE A 12 33.43 17.32 -19.18
N VAL A 13 34.00 17.91 -18.12
CA VAL A 13 33.55 17.69 -16.73
C VAL A 13 32.13 18.20 -16.50
N ILE A 14 31.77 19.36 -17.07
CA ILE A 14 30.41 19.89 -16.96
C ILE A 14 29.42 19.00 -17.73
N LEU A 15 29.79 18.46 -18.88
CA LEU A 15 28.93 17.60 -19.69
C LEU A 15 28.65 16.25 -19.02
N THR A 16 29.55 15.73 -18.18
CA THR A 16 29.34 14.47 -17.45
C THR A 16 28.45 14.62 -16.22
N THR A 17 28.31 15.82 -15.67
CA THR A 17 27.46 16.06 -14.47
C THR A 17 25.96 16.15 -14.77
N VAL A 18 25.57 16.38 -16.03
CA VAL A 18 24.14 16.45 -16.42
C VAL A 18 23.56 15.10 -16.85
N LEU A 19 24.34 14.01 -16.84
CA LEU A 19 23.87 12.66 -17.15
C LEU A 19 23.49 11.83 -15.90
N SER A 20 23.47 12.47 -14.73
CA SER A 20 23.08 11.79 -13.47
C SER A 20 21.63 12.05 -13.16
N CYS A 21 20.89 11.00 -13.00
CA CYS A 21 19.47 10.82 -12.67
C CYS A 21 18.55 10.76 -13.90
N THR A 22 18.51 9.62 -14.54
CA THR A 22 17.22 9.11 -15.00
C THR A 22 16.56 8.48 -13.77
N ASP A 23 15.57 9.17 -13.19
CA ASP A 23 14.64 8.54 -12.29
C ASP A 23 13.95 7.41 -13.06
N TYR A 24 13.90 6.23 -12.46
CA TYR A 24 13.27 5.04 -13.04
C TYR A 24 11.75 5.21 -13.19
N ASP A 25 11.24 6.41 -12.91
CA ASP A 25 9.84 6.79 -12.87
C ASP A 25 9.44 7.73 -14.03
N ASP A 26 10.17 7.67 -15.15
CA ASP A 26 9.95 8.56 -16.31
C ASP A 26 8.65 8.27 -17.10
N ASN A 27 7.84 7.31 -16.67
CA ASN A 27 6.53 7.07 -17.26
C ASN A 27 5.45 7.06 -16.16
N PRO A 28 4.96 8.23 -15.73
CA PRO A 28 3.95 8.29 -14.67
C PRO A 28 2.69 7.55 -15.11
N SER A 29 2.17 6.72 -14.20
CA SER A 29 0.90 6.04 -14.40
C SER A 29 -0.25 7.03 -14.56
N ALA A 30 -1.20 6.73 -15.44
CA ALA A 30 -2.45 7.47 -15.56
C ALA A 30 -3.35 7.31 -14.31
N ILE A 31 -3.07 6.31 -13.48
CA ILE A 31 -3.82 5.97 -12.25
C ILE A 31 -2.85 5.81 -11.08
N PRO A 32 -2.23 6.90 -10.59
CA PRO A 32 -1.06 6.83 -9.70
C PRO A 32 -1.33 6.15 -8.36
N VAL A 33 -2.56 6.19 -7.84
CA VAL A 33 -2.87 5.54 -6.55
C VAL A 33 -2.91 4.03 -6.69
N GLN A 34 -3.57 3.51 -7.70
CA GLN A 34 -3.61 2.08 -7.98
C GLN A 34 -2.21 1.54 -8.34
N ASP A 35 -1.45 2.30 -9.12
CA ASP A 35 -0.07 1.96 -9.48
C ASP A 35 0.82 1.87 -8.23
N PHE A 36 0.71 2.84 -7.32
CA PHE A 36 1.41 2.82 -6.05
C PHE A 36 1.04 1.59 -5.20
N ILE A 37 -0.25 1.24 -5.12
CA ILE A 37 -0.71 0.05 -4.38
C ILE A 37 -0.12 -1.22 -5.00
N TRP A 38 -0.21 -1.36 -6.31
CA TRP A 38 0.31 -2.55 -7.00
C TRP A 38 1.81 -2.70 -6.80
N LYS A 39 2.59 -1.64 -7.05
CA LYS A 39 4.05 -1.62 -6.86
C LYS A 39 4.44 -1.89 -5.41
N GLY A 40 3.73 -1.31 -4.45
CA GLY A 40 3.96 -1.54 -3.03
C GLY A 40 3.75 -3.00 -2.63
N LEU A 41 2.67 -3.62 -3.09
CA LEU A 41 2.41 -5.03 -2.84
C LEU A 41 3.39 -5.94 -3.61
N ASN A 42 3.72 -5.61 -4.84
CA ASN A 42 4.69 -6.37 -5.63
C ASN A 42 6.06 -6.43 -4.95
N TYR A 43 6.54 -5.30 -4.35
CA TYR A 43 7.86 -5.23 -3.72
C TYR A 43 7.90 -5.73 -2.27
N TYR A 44 6.83 -5.53 -1.50
CA TYR A 44 6.90 -5.68 -0.03
C TYR A 44 5.93 -6.70 0.54
N TYR A 45 5.00 -7.22 -0.26
CA TYR A 45 3.97 -8.11 0.24
C TYR A 45 4.53 -9.51 0.52
N LEU A 46 4.35 -10.00 1.75
CA LEU A 46 4.86 -11.31 2.18
C LEU A 46 4.36 -12.45 1.29
N TYR A 47 3.13 -12.38 0.81
CA TYR A 47 2.50 -13.42 0.01
C TYR A 47 2.52 -13.10 -1.49
N GLN A 48 3.37 -12.17 -1.94
CA GLN A 48 3.53 -11.81 -3.36
C GLN A 48 3.68 -13.02 -4.27
N PRO A 49 4.50 -14.05 -3.95
CA PRO A 49 4.67 -15.21 -4.82
C PRO A 49 3.40 -16.07 -5.01
N GLN A 50 2.44 -15.97 -4.10
CA GLN A 50 1.16 -16.69 -4.15
C GLN A 50 0.07 -15.94 -4.92
N VAL A 51 0.32 -14.68 -5.30
CA VAL A 51 -0.63 -13.83 -6.03
C VAL A 51 -0.17 -13.67 -7.48
N PRO A 52 -0.76 -14.37 -8.44
CA PRO A 52 -0.32 -14.33 -9.86
C PRO A 52 -0.35 -12.91 -10.44
N ASP A 53 -1.24 -12.06 -9.94
CA ASP A 53 -1.41 -10.68 -10.39
C ASP A 53 -0.31 -9.73 -9.89
N LEU A 54 0.52 -10.18 -8.96
CA LEU A 54 1.70 -9.48 -8.47
C LEU A 54 3.01 -10.02 -9.09
N ASN A 55 2.96 -10.87 -10.10
CA ASN A 55 4.16 -11.38 -10.74
C ASN A 55 4.84 -10.29 -11.59
N ASP A 56 6.16 -10.12 -11.43
CA ASP A 56 6.96 -9.12 -12.16
C ASP A 56 6.86 -9.26 -13.68
N ALA A 57 6.75 -10.50 -14.18
CA ALA A 57 6.67 -10.77 -15.61
C ALA A 57 5.25 -10.70 -16.17
N LYS A 58 4.23 -10.34 -15.35
CA LYS A 58 2.83 -10.34 -15.81
C LYS A 58 2.54 -9.25 -16.83
N PHE A 59 3.13 -8.06 -16.64
CA PHE A 59 2.90 -6.92 -17.50
C PHE A 59 4.18 -6.59 -18.29
N ALA A 60 4.08 -6.49 -19.60
CA ALA A 60 5.23 -6.23 -20.47
C ALA A 60 5.73 -4.78 -20.37
N ASN A 61 4.86 -3.85 -19.98
CA ASN A 61 5.14 -2.43 -19.86
C ASN A 61 4.11 -1.73 -18.96
N GLN A 62 4.35 -0.46 -18.64
CA GLN A 62 3.47 0.35 -17.79
C GLN A 62 2.05 0.49 -18.35
N SER A 63 1.90 0.58 -19.68
CA SER A 63 0.56 0.69 -20.28
C SER A 63 -0.30 -0.55 -20.08
N ASP A 64 0.30 -1.73 -20.11
CA ASP A 64 -0.40 -2.99 -19.83
C ASP A 64 -0.83 -3.05 -18.36
N LEU A 65 0.04 -2.60 -17.45
CA LEU A 65 -0.29 -2.46 -16.03
C LEU A 65 -1.43 -1.45 -15.84
N ASP A 66 -1.34 -0.26 -16.44
CA ASP A 66 -2.38 0.78 -16.32
C ASP A 66 -3.75 0.28 -16.82
N ASN A 67 -3.79 -0.49 -17.90
CA ASN A 67 -5.03 -1.09 -18.40
C ASN A 67 -5.63 -2.10 -17.40
N TYR A 68 -4.78 -2.90 -16.76
CA TYR A 68 -5.21 -3.81 -15.70
C TYR A 68 -5.75 -3.04 -14.50
N LEU A 69 -5.02 -2.04 -14.02
CA LEU A 69 -5.39 -1.22 -12.88
C LEU A 69 -6.70 -0.45 -13.12
N ALA A 70 -6.91 0.08 -14.33
CA ALA A 70 -8.13 0.79 -14.72
C ALA A 70 -9.40 -0.09 -14.70
N SER A 71 -9.25 -1.41 -14.69
CA SER A 71 -10.39 -2.34 -14.60
C SER A 71 -11.05 -2.36 -13.21
N PHE A 72 -10.39 -1.83 -12.20
CA PHE A 72 -10.91 -1.78 -10.82
C PHE A 72 -11.66 -0.48 -10.54
N ALA A 73 -12.81 -0.60 -9.90
CA ALA A 73 -13.69 0.53 -9.59
C ALA A 73 -13.08 1.51 -8.57
N SER A 74 -12.15 1.04 -7.72
CA SER A 74 -11.48 1.87 -6.72
C SER A 74 -10.13 1.27 -6.31
N PRO A 75 -9.24 2.09 -5.70
CA PRO A 75 -7.99 1.61 -5.09
C PRO A 75 -8.20 0.49 -4.06
N GLU A 76 -9.25 0.57 -3.26
CA GLU A 76 -9.60 -0.42 -2.26
C GLU A 76 -10.01 -1.76 -2.92
N ALA A 77 -10.77 -1.70 -4.01
CA ALA A 77 -11.16 -2.90 -4.76
C ALA A 77 -9.93 -3.61 -5.36
N LEU A 78 -8.98 -2.86 -5.89
CA LEU A 78 -7.71 -3.39 -6.34
C LEU A 78 -6.94 -4.03 -5.18
N PHE A 79 -6.76 -3.31 -4.07
CA PHE A 79 -6.04 -3.82 -2.91
C PHE A 79 -6.62 -5.15 -2.43
N GLU A 80 -7.93 -5.22 -2.20
CA GLU A 80 -8.58 -6.45 -1.73
C GLU A 80 -8.45 -7.62 -2.73
N SER A 81 -8.41 -7.35 -4.04
CA SER A 81 -8.20 -8.38 -5.07
C SER A 81 -6.79 -8.99 -5.04
N LEU A 82 -5.81 -8.24 -4.54
CA LEU A 82 -4.41 -8.63 -4.47
C LEU A 82 -4.01 -9.26 -3.12
N ILE A 83 -4.93 -9.31 -2.16
CA ILE A 83 -4.65 -9.93 -0.86
C ILE A 83 -4.87 -11.45 -0.93
N TYR A 84 -3.83 -12.18 -0.55
CA TYR A 84 -3.83 -13.64 -0.58
C TYR A 84 -4.70 -14.23 0.52
N ASP A 85 -5.69 -15.05 0.13
CA ASP A 85 -6.56 -15.80 1.06
C ASP A 85 -7.00 -14.98 2.29
N ARG A 86 -7.69 -13.87 2.01
CA ARG A 86 -8.14 -12.87 2.99
C ARG A 86 -8.83 -13.47 4.22
N LYS A 87 -9.50 -14.60 4.06
CA LYS A 87 -10.28 -15.22 5.14
C LYS A 87 -9.45 -16.03 6.13
N ASN A 88 -8.43 -16.73 5.63
CA ASN A 88 -7.71 -17.72 6.44
C ASN A 88 -6.26 -17.29 6.69
N THR A 89 -5.59 -16.68 5.72
CA THR A 89 -4.16 -16.42 5.77
C THR A 89 -3.86 -14.95 6.07
N ASP A 90 -4.16 -14.04 5.16
CA ASP A 90 -3.86 -12.62 5.38
C ASP A 90 -5.07 -11.85 5.92
N LYS A 91 -5.21 -11.87 7.23
CA LYS A 91 -6.27 -11.17 7.96
C LYS A 91 -5.89 -9.74 8.37
N TYR A 92 -4.61 -9.37 8.22
CA TYR A 92 -4.04 -8.19 8.88
C TYR A 92 -3.61 -7.09 7.93
N SER A 93 -3.39 -7.38 6.65
CA SER A 93 -3.09 -6.33 5.67
C SER A 93 -4.27 -5.39 5.53
N VAL A 94 -4.01 -4.10 5.62
CA VAL A 94 -5.04 -3.05 5.60
C VAL A 94 -4.61 -1.88 4.75
N LEU A 95 -5.55 -1.30 4.01
CA LEU A 95 -5.38 -0.05 3.29
C LEU A 95 -6.13 1.05 4.05
N PHE A 96 -5.45 2.15 4.34
CA PHE A 96 -6.07 3.35 4.91
C PHE A 96 -6.37 4.35 3.80
N SER A 97 -7.59 4.79 3.70
CA SER A 97 -8.00 5.85 2.75
C SER A 97 -7.49 7.24 3.15
N ASN A 98 -7.01 7.39 4.38
CA ASN A 98 -6.51 8.65 4.93
C ASN A 98 -5.30 8.37 5.84
N TYR A 99 -4.15 9.00 5.54
CA TYR A 99 -2.93 8.84 6.33
C TYR A 99 -3.08 9.28 7.80
N ASN A 100 -3.97 10.24 8.10
CA ASN A 100 -4.23 10.68 9.47
C ASN A 100 -4.81 9.55 10.34
N GLN A 101 -5.56 8.62 9.75
CA GLN A 101 -6.08 7.47 10.49
C GLN A 101 -4.95 6.53 10.90
N LEU A 102 -3.97 6.31 10.01
CA LEU A 102 -2.78 5.52 10.33
C LEU A 102 -1.94 6.22 11.40
N GLU A 103 -1.73 7.52 11.29
CA GLU A 103 -0.98 8.30 12.27
C GLU A 103 -1.64 8.25 13.66
N GLN A 104 -2.95 8.45 13.74
CA GLN A 104 -3.70 8.31 14.98
C GLN A 104 -3.58 6.92 15.59
N LEU A 105 -3.68 5.89 14.76
CA LEU A 105 -3.52 4.51 15.20
C LEU A 105 -2.12 4.26 15.79
N LEU A 106 -1.07 4.73 15.12
CA LEU A 106 0.32 4.61 15.58
C LEU A 106 0.59 5.41 16.86
N GLN A 107 -0.12 6.51 17.06
CA GLN A 107 -0.09 7.30 18.30
C GLN A 107 -0.95 6.70 19.43
N GLY A 108 -1.57 5.56 19.19
CA GLY A 108 -2.46 4.91 20.15
C GLY A 108 -3.83 5.58 20.30
N THR A 109 -4.15 6.52 19.40
CA THR A 109 -5.46 7.21 19.40
C THR A 109 -6.43 6.39 18.52
N SER A 110 -7.47 5.84 19.14
CA SER A 110 -8.55 5.18 18.42
C SER A 110 -9.90 5.78 18.82
N LYS A 111 -10.77 5.98 17.82
CA LYS A 111 -12.16 6.33 18.10
C LYS A 111 -12.91 5.06 18.47
N ASN A 112 -13.44 5.02 19.67
CA ASN A 112 -14.34 3.98 20.12
C ASN A 112 -15.53 4.61 20.86
N ASN A 113 -16.54 3.84 21.13
CA ASN A 113 -17.72 4.29 21.87
C ASN A 113 -17.52 4.26 23.41
N GLY A 114 -16.29 4.11 23.86
CA GLY A 114 -15.97 4.04 25.29
C GLY A 114 -16.42 2.77 26.00
N VAL A 115 -17.01 1.81 25.30
CA VAL A 115 -17.52 0.58 25.88
C VAL A 115 -16.64 -0.61 25.49
N GLU A 116 -16.12 -1.31 26.48
CA GLU A 116 -15.52 -2.62 26.29
C GLU A 116 -16.54 -3.72 26.62
N TYR A 117 -16.72 -4.66 25.70
CA TYR A 117 -17.66 -5.77 25.86
C TYR A 117 -16.99 -7.11 25.59
N GLY A 118 -17.52 -8.15 26.19
CA GLY A 118 -17.18 -9.53 25.89
C GLY A 118 -18.28 -10.18 25.07
N LEU A 119 -17.88 -11.10 24.20
CA LEU A 119 -18.80 -11.92 23.41
C LEU A 119 -18.46 -13.39 23.61
N THR A 120 -19.49 -14.23 23.74
CA THR A 120 -19.35 -15.69 23.75
C THR A 120 -20.57 -16.33 23.12
N TYR A 121 -20.42 -17.53 22.66
CA TYR A 121 -21.60 -18.31 22.23
C TYR A 121 -22.45 -18.64 23.44
N LYS A 122 -23.78 -18.63 23.27
CA LYS A 122 -24.70 -19.19 24.26
C LYS A 122 -24.42 -20.68 24.43
N THR A 123 -24.59 -21.16 25.65
CA THR A 123 -24.40 -22.58 25.96
C THR A 123 -25.22 -23.46 25.01
N GLY A 124 -24.54 -24.35 24.30
CA GLY A 124 -25.18 -25.27 23.35
C GLY A 124 -25.49 -24.69 21.97
N SER A 125 -25.07 -23.44 21.67
CA SER A 125 -25.26 -22.80 20.37
C SER A 125 -23.90 -22.47 19.69
N THR A 126 -23.85 -22.65 18.39
CA THR A 126 -22.72 -22.23 17.54
C THR A 126 -23.05 -21.00 16.70
N THR A 127 -24.25 -20.47 16.80
CA THR A 127 -24.74 -19.33 16.01
C THR A 127 -25.26 -18.18 16.85
N GLU A 128 -25.77 -18.46 18.06
CA GLU A 128 -26.28 -17.43 18.96
C GLU A 128 -25.19 -16.94 19.90
N ILE A 129 -25.02 -15.62 19.94
CA ILE A 129 -23.98 -14.95 20.73
C ILE A 129 -24.63 -14.23 21.90
N PHE A 130 -24.01 -14.34 23.07
CA PHE A 130 -24.28 -13.53 24.26
C PHE A 130 -23.18 -12.48 24.41
N GLY A 131 -23.58 -11.23 24.60
CA GLY A 131 -22.66 -10.10 24.84
C GLY A 131 -22.93 -9.49 26.22
N TRP A 132 -21.87 -9.04 26.86
CA TRP A 132 -21.94 -8.27 28.11
C TRP A 132 -20.95 -7.12 28.11
N VAL A 133 -21.30 -6.00 28.74
CA VAL A 133 -20.39 -4.88 28.98
C VAL A 133 -19.41 -5.27 30.07
N LYS A 134 -18.12 -5.19 29.79
CA LYS A 134 -17.05 -5.41 30.78
C LYS A 134 -16.67 -4.10 31.48
N TYR A 135 -16.62 -3.02 30.71
CA TYR A 135 -16.10 -1.76 31.19
C TYR A 135 -16.64 -0.61 30.32
N ILE A 136 -16.88 0.53 30.96
CA ILE A 136 -17.20 1.78 30.27
C ILE A 136 -16.15 2.82 30.67
N MET A 137 -15.50 3.43 29.67
CA MET A 137 -14.52 4.47 29.92
C MET A 137 -15.19 5.71 30.51
N PRO A 138 -14.68 6.27 31.63
CA PRO A 138 -15.19 7.52 32.17
C PRO A 138 -15.08 8.65 31.13
N ASN A 139 -16.15 9.47 31.05
CA ASN A 139 -16.26 10.60 30.10
C ASN A 139 -16.25 10.19 28.62
N SER A 140 -16.66 8.98 28.28
CA SER A 140 -17.02 8.60 26.90
C SER A 140 -18.45 9.08 26.61
N ASP A 141 -18.67 9.61 25.37
CA ASP A 141 -19.99 10.01 24.88
C ASP A 141 -20.88 8.82 24.57
#